data_1a1b7d3fa2dea447ab33437f0b7cc4a5
#
_entry.id   1a1b7d3fa2dea447ab33437f0b7cc4a5
#
_cell.length_a   1.000
_cell.length_b   1.000
_cell.length_c   1.000
_cell.angle_alpha   90.00
_cell.angle_beta   90.00
_cell.angle_gamma   90.00
#
_symmetry.space_group_name_H-M   'P 1'
#
loop_
_entity.id
_entity.type
_entity.pdbx_description
1 polymer ?
#
loop_
_entity_poly.entity_id
_entity_poly.type
_entity_poly.pdbx_seq_one_letter_code
_entity_poly.pdbx_strand_id
1 'polypeptide(L)'
;MKALDTKINNLKIIKPKIYRDNRGYFFEIFNLKKYKKIISDNRFVQDDHSFSKRHVLRGIHFQHKKPQNQLLYLVEGKIFIVFVDLRPKSTSFKKKHSLFLDSKNHVQIFQPAGVGSGYYVLSKQSHLIYKVSELFDKKNEKGILWNDRTLNIKWPCKSPILSDNDKKNEKFEDIKFYKFNELLKL
;
A
#
# COMPACT_ATOMS: atom_id res chain seq x y z
N MET A 1 4.89 -18.45 -8.85
CA MET A 1 4.60 -17.04 -8.52
C MET A 1 4.14 -16.34 -9.80
N LYS A 2 3.04 -15.59 -9.75
CA LYS A 2 2.49 -14.80 -10.87
C LYS A 2 2.34 -13.35 -10.42
N ALA A 3 2.61 -12.39 -11.30
CA ALA A 3 2.35 -10.98 -11.06
C ALA A 3 1.34 -10.47 -12.08
N LEU A 4 0.42 -9.64 -11.63
CA LEU A 4 -0.63 -9.03 -12.43
C LEU A 4 -0.46 -7.51 -12.35
N ASP A 5 -0.52 -6.86 -13.50
CA ASP A 5 -0.53 -5.41 -13.57
C ASP A 5 -1.88 -4.84 -13.15
N THR A 6 -1.88 -3.57 -12.76
CA THR A 6 -3.07 -2.85 -12.34
C THR A 6 -3.29 -1.60 -13.21
N LYS A 7 -4.28 -0.77 -12.83
CA LYS A 7 -4.52 0.53 -13.49
C LYS A 7 -3.46 1.59 -13.15
N ILE A 8 -2.60 1.33 -12.16
CA ILE A 8 -1.52 2.22 -11.73
C ILE A 8 -0.19 1.63 -12.21
N ASN A 9 0.60 2.43 -12.89
CA ASN A 9 1.90 2.00 -13.42
C ASN A 9 2.79 1.41 -12.31
N ASN A 10 3.29 0.21 -12.56
CA ASN A 10 4.16 -0.57 -11.67
C ASN A 10 3.53 -1.01 -10.32
N LEU A 11 2.28 -0.72 -10.04
CA LEU A 11 1.55 -1.34 -8.94
C LEU A 11 1.16 -2.76 -9.35
N LYS A 12 1.65 -3.77 -8.62
CA LYS A 12 1.46 -5.18 -9.00
C LYS A 12 0.76 -5.98 -7.91
N ILE A 13 -0.13 -6.86 -8.33
CA ILE A 13 -0.73 -7.89 -7.49
C ILE A 13 0.09 -9.17 -7.67
N ILE A 14 0.70 -9.67 -6.60
CA ILE A 14 1.58 -10.83 -6.64
C ILE A 14 0.88 -12.03 -5.98
N LYS A 15 0.77 -13.13 -6.72
CA LYS A 15 0.26 -14.41 -6.23
C LYS A 15 1.43 -15.37 -6.03
N PRO A 16 1.87 -15.64 -4.78
CA PRO A 16 2.96 -16.57 -4.52
C PRO A 16 2.59 -18.00 -4.92
N LYS A 17 3.59 -18.87 -5.06
CA LYS A 17 3.36 -20.31 -5.16
C LYS A 17 3.19 -20.85 -3.76
N ILE A 18 2.04 -21.49 -3.48
CA ILE A 18 1.70 -22.06 -2.18
C ILE A 18 1.86 -23.57 -2.28
N TYR A 19 2.54 -24.16 -1.32
CA TYR A 19 2.71 -25.61 -1.16
C TYR A 19 1.81 -26.05 -0.01
N ARG A 20 0.97 -27.06 -0.24
CA ARG A 20 0.00 -27.56 0.73
C ARG A 20 0.23 -29.04 0.99
N ASP A 21 0.12 -29.46 2.26
CA ASP A 21 0.10 -30.85 2.69
C ASP A 21 -0.84 -31.01 3.90
N ASN A 22 -0.83 -32.20 4.55
CA ASN A 22 -1.66 -32.49 5.71
C ASN A 22 -1.33 -31.69 6.98
N ARG A 23 -0.22 -30.95 7.02
CA ARG A 23 0.18 -30.05 8.11
C ARG A 23 -0.31 -28.63 7.91
N GLY A 24 -0.74 -28.26 6.66
CA GLY A 24 -1.17 -26.92 6.31
C GLY A 24 -0.56 -26.42 5.01
N TYR A 25 0.11 -25.27 5.05
CA TYR A 25 0.73 -24.69 3.85
C TYR A 25 2.05 -23.98 4.17
N PHE A 26 2.88 -23.92 3.15
CA PHE A 26 4.13 -23.17 3.15
C PHE A 26 4.24 -22.35 1.86
N PHE A 27 4.75 -21.13 1.96
CA PHE A 27 5.16 -20.32 0.80
C PHE A 27 6.21 -19.28 1.21
N GLU A 28 6.98 -18.83 0.23
CA GLU A 28 7.95 -17.76 0.43
C GLU A 28 7.22 -16.41 0.41
N ILE A 29 7.29 -15.67 1.52
CA ILE A 29 6.76 -14.31 1.61
C ILE A 29 7.63 -13.35 0.81
N PHE A 30 8.95 -13.57 0.79
CA PHE A 30 9.90 -12.79 0.01
C PHE A 30 11.11 -13.65 -0.38
N ASN A 31 11.57 -13.48 -1.61
CA ASN A 31 12.79 -14.09 -2.11
C ASN A 31 13.41 -13.13 -3.13
N LEU A 32 14.54 -12.50 -2.78
CA LEU A 32 15.18 -11.45 -3.56
C LEU A 32 15.38 -11.83 -5.04
N LYS A 33 15.90 -13.05 -5.30
CA LYS A 33 16.17 -13.53 -6.67
C LYS A 33 14.90 -13.65 -7.52
N LYS A 34 13.79 -14.12 -6.90
CA LYS A 34 12.49 -14.28 -7.58
C LYS A 34 11.80 -12.94 -7.80
N TYR A 35 11.82 -12.08 -6.78
CA TYR A 35 11.13 -10.79 -6.82
C TYR A 35 11.82 -9.79 -7.76
N LYS A 36 13.15 -9.79 -7.87
CA LYS A 36 13.87 -8.97 -8.87
C LYS A 36 13.42 -9.18 -10.32
N LYS A 37 12.82 -10.32 -10.65
CA LYS A 37 12.25 -10.60 -11.98
C LYS A 37 10.90 -9.93 -12.22
N ILE A 38 10.21 -9.51 -11.14
CA ILE A 38 8.86 -8.95 -11.17
C ILE A 38 8.89 -7.46 -10.88
N ILE A 39 9.73 -7.06 -9.98
CA ILE A 39 9.88 -5.72 -9.45
C ILE A 39 11.33 -5.29 -9.69
N SER A 40 11.52 -4.30 -10.58
CA SER A 40 12.83 -3.71 -10.81
C SER A 40 13.29 -2.98 -9.55
N ASP A 41 14.53 -3.19 -9.16
CA ASP A 41 15.25 -2.51 -8.09
C ASP A 41 14.52 -2.43 -6.73
N ASN A 42 14.58 -3.53 -5.95
CA ASN A 42 13.94 -3.59 -4.64
C ASN A 42 14.87 -4.16 -3.58
N ARG A 43 15.73 -3.31 -3.08
CA ARG A 43 16.41 -3.55 -1.83
C ARG A 43 15.49 -3.07 -0.71
N PHE A 44 14.84 -4.00 -0.01
CA PHE A 44 14.09 -3.68 1.19
C PHE A 44 15.03 -3.62 2.40
N VAL A 45 14.81 -2.63 3.26
CA VAL A 45 15.70 -2.30 4.38
C VAL A 45 15.00 -2.32 5.75
N GLN A 46 13.66 -2.35 5.76
CA GLN A 46 12.87 -2.34 6.99
C GLN A 46 11.60 -3.16 6.79
N ASP A 47 11.18 -3.86 7.84
CA ASP A 47 9.89 -4.54 7.93
C ASP A 47 9.08 -3.90 9.05
N ASP A 48 7.84 -3.51 8.72
CA ASP A 48 6.87 -2.96 9.65
C ASP A 48 5.68 -3.90 9.79
N HIS A 49 5.11 -3.96 10.98
CA HIS A 49 3.90 -4.73 11.26
C HIS A 49 2.83 -3.83 11.88
N SER A 50 1.67 -3.75 11.26
CA SER A 50 0.52 -3.06 11.83
C SER A 50 -0.56 -4.03 12.27
N PHE A 51 -1.05 -3.82 13.49
CA PHE A 51 -2.29 -4.41 14.00
C PHE A 51 -3.40 -3.37 13.96
N SER A 52 -4.59 -3.75 13.51
CA SER A 52 -5.75 -2.86 13.47
C SER A 52 -7.03 -3.62 13.79
N LYS A 53 -7.88 -3.01 14.63
CA LYS A 53 -9.21 -3.52 14.96
C LYS A 53 -10.20 -3.22 13.83
N ARG A 54 -11.35 -3.87 13.87
CA ARG A 54 -12.47 -3.64 12.95
C ARG A 54 -12.84 -2.15 12.90
N HIS A 55 -13.21 -1.68 11.73
CA HIS A 55 -13.60 -0.31 11.42
C HIS A 55 -12.46 0.73 11.47
N VAL A 56 -11.22 0.33 11.78
CA VAL A 56 -10.07 1.22 11.65
C VAL A 56 -9.80 1.48 10.17
N LEU A 57 -9.57 2.74 9.83
CA LEU A 57 -9.04 3.19 8.55
C LEU A 57 -7.70 3.90 8.79
N ARG A 58 -6.69 3.54 8.01
CA ARG A 58 -5.37 4.19 7.99
C ARG A 58 -5.08 4.71 6.59
N GLY A 59 -4.60 5.93 6.49
CA GLY A 59 -4.20 6.55 5.22
C GLY A 59 -5.21 7.58 4.70
N ILE A 60 -5.00 8.09 3.50
CA ILE A 60 -3.97 7.70 2.49
C ILE A 60 -2.61 8.25 2.93
N HIS A 61 -1.61 7.40 3.12
CA HIS A 61 -0.27 7.80 3.51
C HIS A 61 0.75 7.61 2.39
N PHE A 62 1.80 8.42 2.41
CA PHE A 62 2.96 8.34 1.53
C PHE A 62 4.16 9.06 2.14
N GLN A 63 5.37 8.64 1.78
CA GLN A 63 6.59 9.36 2.10
C GLN A 63 6.85 10.43 1.04
N HIS A 64 6.91 11.71 1.45
CA HIS A 64 7.12 12.82 0.53
C HIS A 64 8.59 12.92 0.07
N LYS A 65 9.53 12.87 1.01
CA LYS A 65 10.97 12.75 0.71
C LYS A 65 11.38 11.29 0.91
N LYS A 66 12.28 10.77 0.09
CA LYS A 66 12.67 9.36 0.06
C LYS A 66 11.45 8.43 -0.06
N PRO A 67 10.70 8.54 -1.16
CA PRO A 67 9.51 7.73 -1.35
C PRO A 67 9.87 6.25 -1.38
N GLN A 68 9.06 5.44 -0.72
CA GLN A 68 9.31 4.02 -0.50
C GLN A 68 8.60 3.15 -1.52
N ASN A 69 9.32 2.16 -2.07
CA ASN A 69 8.66 0.97 -2.58
C ASN A 69 8.22 0.12 -1.39
N GLN A 70 7.04 -0.48 -1.49
CA GLN A 70 6.51 -1.32 -0.41
C GLN A 70 6.03 -2.66 -0.97
N LEU A 71 6.30 -3.74 -0.22
CA LEU A 71 5.69 -5.03 -0.45
C LEU A 71 4.78 -5.35 0.74
N LEU A 72 3.46 -5.33 0.48
CA LEU A 72 2.43 -5.52 1.49
C LEU A 72 1.96 -6.97 1.51
N TYR A 73 1.79 -7.52 2.71
CA TYR A 73 1.23 -8.85 2.92
C TYR A 73 0.26 -8.86 4.11
N LEU A 74 -1.01 -9.19 3.82
CA LEU A 74 -2.02 -9.36 4.86
C LEU A 74 -1.90 -10.75 5.47
N VAL A 75 -1.42 -10.81 6.71
CA VAL A 75 -1.19 -12.08 7.45
C VAL A 75 -2.51 -12.62 7.98
N GLU A 76 -3.36 -11.73 8.51
CA GLU A 76 -4.66 -12.08 9.10
C GLU A 76 -5.71 -11.03 8.77
N GLY A 77 -6.93 -11.49 8.54
CA GLY A 77 -8.11 -10.64 8.41
C GLY A 77 -8.53 -10.37 6.97
N LYS A 78 -9.42 -9.38 6.87
CA LYS A 78 -9.95 -8.85 5.60
C LYS A 78 -9.92 -7.34 5.63
N ILE A 79 -9.39 -6.74 4.58
CA ILE A 79 -9.33 -5.29 4.44
C ILE A 79 -9.80 -4.86 3.05
N PHE A 80 -10.31 -3.64 2.95
CA PHE A 80 -10.44 -2.91 1.70
C PHE A 80 -9.24 -1.96 1.61
N ILE A 81 -8.41 -2.09 0.58
CA ILE A 81 -7.21 -1.29 0.39
C ILE A 81 -7.32 -0.47 -0.90
N VAL A 82 -6.82 0.75 -0.84
CA VAL A 82 -6.82 1.70 -1.96
C VAL A 82 -5.41 2.22 -2.18
N PHE A 83 -5.04 2.33 -3.44
CA PHE A 83 -3.80 2.94 -3.92
C PHE A 83 -4.14 4.13 -4.81
N VAL A 84 -3.34 5.20 -4.72
CA VAL A 84 -3.49 6.42 -5.52
C VAL A 84 -2.13 6.78 -6.11
N ASP A 85 -2.04 6.93 -7.41
CA ASP A 85 -0.80 7.40 -8.05
C ASP A 85 -0.62 8.89 -7.81
N LEU A 86 0.42 9.25 -7.06
CA LEU A 86 0.75 10.63 -6.69
C LEU A 86 1.94 11.18 -7.49
N ARG A 87 2.42 10.48 -8.50
CA ARG A 87 3.55 10.84 -9.35
C ARG A 87 3.10 11.69 -10.53
N PRO A 88 3.37 13.01 -10.57
CA PRO A 88 2.83 13.91 -11.59
C PRO A 88 3.21 13.56 -13.03
N LYS A 89 4.41 12.96 -13.25
CA LYS A 89 4.87 12.54 -14.59
C LYS A 89 4.36 11.16 -15.01
N SER A 90 3.68 10.43 -14.12
CA SER A 90 3.13 9.11 -14.45
C SER A 90 1.91 9.23 -15.36
N THR A 91 1.81 8.36 -16.37
CA THR A 91 0.60 8.25 -17.20
C THR A 91 -0.62 7.75 -16.44
N SER A 92 -0.43 7.28 -15.22
CA SER A 92 -1.49 6.91 -14.28
C SER A 92 -1.69 7.93 -13.13
N PHE A 93 -1.12 9.14 -13.22
CA PHE A 93 -1.30 10.17 -12.19
C PHE A 93 -2.79 10.36 -11.84
N LYS A 94 -3.10 10.45 -10.55
CA LYS A 94 -4.45 10.52 -9.97
C LYS A 94 -5.32 9.27 -10.15
N LYS A 95 -4.89 8.27 -10.93
CA LYS A 95 -5.62 7.01 -11.01
C LYS A 95 -5.62 6.31 -9.66
N LYS A 96 -6.73 5.64 -9.38
CA LYS A 96 -6.95 4.85 -8.17
C LYS A 96 -7.10 3.38 -8.53
N HIS A 97 -6.60 2.52 -7.66
CA HIS A 97 -6.84 1.08 -7.71
C HIS A 97 -7.24 0.62 -6.32
N SER A 98 -8.37 -0.06 -6.22
CA SER A 98 -8.86 -0.60 -4.94
C SER A 98 -9.20 -2.06 -5.07
N LEU A 99 -9.02 -2.80 -3.99
CA LEU A 99 -9.37 -4.21 -3.93
C LEU A 99 -9.67 -4.66 -2.50
N PHE A 100 -10.42 -5.74 -2.40
CA PHE A 100 -10.61 -6.47 -1.15
C PHE A 100 -9.47 -7.49 -1.01
N LEU A 101 -8.71 -7.41 0.07
CA LEU A 101 -7.73 -8.43 0.45
C LEU A 101 -8.31 -9.31 1.54
N ASP A 102 -8.20 -10.62 1.35
CA ASP A 102 -8.46 -11.64 2.36
C ASP A 102 -7.17 -12.42 2.58
N SER A 103 -6.71 -12.52 3.82
CA SER A 103 -5.47 -13.23 4.17
C SER A 103 -5.45 -14.68 3.67
N LYS A 104 -6.62 -15.31 3.53
CA LYS A 104 -6.76 -16.69 3.00
C LYS A 104 -6.29 -16.84 1.55
N ASN A 105 -6.25 -15.73 0.79
CA ASN A 105 -5.80 -15.74 -0.61
C ASN A 105 -4.29 -15.58 -0.76
N HIS A 106 -3.57 -15.25 0.33
CA HIS A 106 -2.11 -15.06 0.38
C HIS A 106 -1.56 -14.10 -0.69
N VAL A 107 -2.39 -13.18 -1.16
CA VAL A 107 -2.02 -12.18 -2.17
C VAL A 107 -1.13 -11.12 -1.52
N GLN A 108 -0.12 -10.71 -2.26
CA GLN A 108 0.77 -9.60 -1.89
C GLN A 108 0.60 -8.45 -2.87
N ILE A 109 0.89 -7.23 -2.43
CA ILE A 109 0.85 -6.06 -3.30
C ILE A 109 2.23 -5.41 -3.30
N PHE A 110 2.81 -5.23 -4.48
CA PHE A 110 3.94 -4.35 -4.66
C PHE A 110 3.44 -2.96 -5.00
N GLN A 111 3.68 -2.03 -4.11
CA GLN A 111 3.37 -0.61 -4.26
C GLN A 111 4.66 0.13 -4.62
N PRO A 112 4.76 0.77 -5.81
CA PRO A 112 5.93 1.53 -6.18
C PRO A 112 6.00 2.86 -5.42
N ALA A 113 7.21 3.38 -5.27
CA ALA A 113 7.49 4.69 -4.70
C ALA A 113 6.65 5.78 -5.39
N GLY A 114 6.12 6.72 -4.60
CA GLY A 114 5.24 7.78 -5.08
C GLY A 114 3.77 7.38 -5.28
N VAL A 115 3.41 6.15 -4.94
CA VAL A 115 2.00 5.75 -4.80
C VAL A 115 1.63 5.86 -3.32
N GLY A 116 0.53 6.55 -3.02
CA GLY A 116 -0.06 6.60 -1.68
C GLY A 116 -1.04 5.45 -1.47
N SER A 117 -1.19 4.99 -0.23
CA SER A 117 -2.14 3.93 0.10
C SER A 117 -2.86 4.15 1.41
N GLY A 118 -4.03 3.53 1.52
CA GLY A 118 -4.80 3.44 2.75
C GLY A 118 -5.66 2.21 2.76
N TYR A 119 -6.06 1.77 3.95
CA TYR A 119 -6.92 0.59 4.08
C TYR A 119 -7.94 0.72 5.20
N TYR A 120 -9.05 0.04 5.02
CA TYR A 120 -10.13 -0.08 5.99
C TYR A 120 -10.32 -1.55 6.40
N VAL A 121 -10.44 -1.82 7.71
CA VAL A 121 -10.55 -3.17 8.26
C VAL A 121 -12.00 -3.63 8.30
N LEU A 122 -12.28 -4.74 7.63
CA LEU A 122 -13.59 -5.37 7.51
C LEU A 122 -13.81 -6.51 8.54
N SER A 123 -12.76 -7.27 8.83
CA SER A 123 -12.77 -8.37 9.81
C SER A 123 -12.70 -7.85 11.25
N LYS A 124 -12.79 -8.73 12.26
CA LYS A 124 -12.63 -8.37 13.67
C LYS A 124 -11.30 -7.65 13.93
N GLN A 125 -10.25 -8.08 13.25
CA GLN A 125 -8.91 -7.52 13.30
C GLN A 125 -8.16 -7.79 12.00
N SER A 126 -7.02 -7.13 11.83
CA SER A 126 -6.10 -7.38 10.73
C SER A 126 -4.65 -7.22 11.17
N HIS A 127 -3.76 -8.04 10.60
CA HIS A 127 -2.32 -7.95 10.72
C HIS A 127 -1.72 -7.77 9.33
N LEU A 128 -1.13 -6.62 9.07
CA LEU A 128 -0.54 -6.26 7.79
C LEU A 128 0.96 -6.00 7.96
N ILE A 129 1.79 -6.67 7.17
CA ILE A 129 3.24 -6.47 7.11
C ILE A 129 3.57 -5.63 5.89
N TYR A 130 4.49 -4.69 6.07
CA TYR A 130 5.08 -3.86 5.03
C TYR A 130 6.59 -4.10 5.02
N LYS A 131 7.12 -4.49 3.89
CA LYS A 131 8.55 -4.49 3.62
C LYS A 131 8.84 -3.25 2.80
N VAL A 132 9.74 -2.36 3.26
CA VAL A 132 9.95 -1.03 2.66
C VAL A 132 11.39 -0.82 2.21
N SER A 133 11.57 -0.09 1.09
CA SER A 133 12.88 0.12 0.46
C SER A 133 13.69 1.26 1.05
N GLU A 134 13.09 2.13 1.84
CA GLU A 134 13.71 3.25 2.55
C GLU A 134 13.27 3.23 3.99
N LEU A 135 14.11 3.66 4.92
CA LEU A 135 13.74 3.78 6.33
C LEU A 135 12.58 4.75 6.51
N PHE A 136 11.67 4.40 7.43
CA PHE A 136 10.56 5.27 7.78
C PHE A 136 11.05 6.60 8.35
N ASP A 137 10.55 7.71 7.80
CA ASP A 137 10.82 9.05 8.29
C ASP A 137 9.51 9.79 8.62
N LYS A 138 9.20 9.81 9.91
CA LYS A 138 7.98 10.45 10.43
C LYS A 138 7.83 11.92 10.01
N LYS A 139 8.94 12.66 9.86
CA LYS A 139 8.90 14.08 9.45
C LYS A 139 8.49 14.26 7.98
N ASN A 140 8.68 13.24 7.18
CA ASN A 140 8.38 13.24 5.75
C ASN A 140 7.19 12.37 5.37
N GLU A 141 6.56 11.71 6.35
CA GLU A 141 5.26 11.08 6.14
C GLU A 141 4.20 12.17 5.93
N LYS A 142 3.40 11.99 4.90
CA LYS A 142 2.28 12.84 4.54
C LYS A 142 1.03 12.00 4.38
N GLY A 143 -0.12 12.63 4.59
CA GLY A 143 -1.40 11.99 4.41
C GLY A 143 -2.38 12.84 3.60
N ILE A 144 -3.30 12.16 2.94
CA ILE A 144 -4.45 12.77 2.27
C ILE A 144 -5.71 12.36 3.05
N LEU A 145 -6.64 13.29 3.22
CA LEU A 145 -7.92 13.01 3.87
C LEU A 145 -8.58 11.77 3.26
N TRP A 146 -9.00 10.84 4.08
CA TRP A 146 -9.65 9.60 3.64
C TRP A 146 -10.91 9.84 2.81
N ASN A 147 -11.66 10.91 3.11
CA ASN A 147 -12.89 11.33 2.45
C ASN A 147 -12.69 12.50 1.48
N ASP A 148 -11.47 12.66 0.96
CA ASP A 148 -11.13 13.71 0.01
C ASP A 148 -12.08 13.69 -1.19
N ARG A 149 -12.64 14.87 -1.53
CA ARG A 149 -13.64 15.01 -2.59
C ARG A 149 -13.05 14.82 -3.99
N THR A 150 -11.82 15.26 -4.21
CA THR A 150 -11.11 15.12 -5.49
C THR A 150 -10.79 13.65 -5.76
N LEU A 151 -10.31 12.94 -4.75
CA LEU A 151 -10.07 11.50 -4.87
C LEU A 151 -11.37 10.69 -4.92
N ASN A 152 -12.43 11.13 -4.24
CA ASN A 152 -13.74 10.47 -4.23
C ASN A 152 -13.64 8.94 -4.11
N ILE A 153 -12.94 8.48 -3.07
CA ILE A 153 -12.75 7.05 -2.82
C ILE A 153 -14.04 6.48 -2.22
N LYS A 154 -14.53 5.38 -2.81
CA LYS A 154 -15.75 4.70 -2.32
C LYS A 154 -15.38 3.68 -1.24
N TRP A 155 -15.09 4.18 -0.05
CA TRP A 155 -14.84 3.33 1.10
C TRP A 155 -16.10 2.54 1.50
N PRO A 156 -15.98 1.28 1.93
CA PRO A 156 -17.13 0.49 2.40
C PRO A 156 -17.54 0.86 3.84
N CYS A 157 -17.50 2.15 4.16
CA CYS A 157 -17.87 2.68 5.48
C CYS A 157 -18.29 4.16 5.39
N LYS A 158 -19.04 4.62 6.41
CA LYS A 158 -19.42 6.04 6.55
C LYS A 158 -18.64 6.75 7.67
N SER A 159 -18.29 6.03 8.73
CA SER A 159 -17.66 6.58 9.94
C SER A 159 -16.56 5.63 10.43
N PRO A 160 -15.36 5.69 9.84
CA PRO A 160 -14.25 4.84 10.28
C PRO A 160 -13.63 5.34 11.59
N ILE A 161 -12.92 4.45 12.28
CA ILE A 161 -12.05 4.81 13.39
C ILE A 161 -10.72 5.32 12.80
N LEU A 162 -10.36 6.55 13.11
CA LEU A 162 -9.17 7.25 12.61
C LEU A 162 -8.24 7.62 13.75
N SER A 163 -6.95 7.68 13.47
CA SER A 163 -5.99 8.36 14.33
C SER A 163 -6.19 9.87 14.28
N ASP A 164 -5.66 10.59 15.27
CA ASP A 164 -5.73 12.06 15.25
C ASP A 164 -4.93 12.69 14.11
N ASN A 165 -3.89 11.99 13.64
CA ASN A 165 -3.14 12.40 12.45
C ASN A 165 -4.00 12.23 11.19
N ASP A 166 -4.67 11.07 11.00
CA ASP A 166 -5.51 10.82 9.83
C ASP A 166 -6.69 11.80 9.72
N LYS A 167 -7.23 12.27 10.85
CA LYS A 167 -8.27 13.31 10.87
C LYS A 167 -7.79 14.67 10.37
N LYS A 168 -6.47 14.95 10.48
CA LYS A 168 -5.83 16.23 10.16
C LYS A 168 -5.04 16.21 8.84
N ASN A 169 -5.12 15.12 8.08
CA ASN A 169 -4.45 15.02 6.78
C ASN A 169 -4.87 16.14 5.84
N GLU A 170 -4.01 16.47 4.89
CA GLU A 170 -4.23 17.53 3.90
C GLU A 170 -5.26 17.08 2.83
N LYS A 171 -5.94 18.04 2.19
CA LYS A 171 -6.71 17.73 0.97
C LYS A 171 -5.76 17.43 -0.18
N PHE A 172 -6.20 16.60 -1.11
CA PHE A 172 -5.41 16.24 -2.27
C PHE A 172 -4.91 17.46 -3.07
N GLU A 173 -5.75 18.47 -3.24
CA GLU A 173 -5.44 19.71 -4.00
C GLU A 173 -4.41 20.61 -3.32
N ASP A 174 -4.26 20.51 -1.99
CA ASP A 174 -3.32 21.33 -1.20
C ASP A 174 -1.89 20.75 -1.24
N ILE A 175 -1.72 19.50 -1.69
CA ILE A 175 -0.42 18.82 -1.68
C ILE A 175 0.40 19.21 -2.90
N LYS A 176 1.62 19.69 -2.65
CA LYS A 176 2.56 20.13 -3.69
C LYS A 176 3.32 18.93 -4.28
N PHE A 177 2.70 18.20 -5.21
CA PHE A 177 3.27 16.98 -5.81
C PHE A 177 4.47 17.22 -6.74
N TYR A 178 4.71 18.44 -7.23
CA TYR A 178 5.82 18.74 -8.14
C TYR A 178 7.20 18.38 -7.57
N LYS A 179 7.36 18.43 -6.24
CA LYS A 179 8.59 18.00 -5.56
C LYS A 179 8.85 16.49 -5.62
N PHE A 180 7.86 15.69 -5.96
CA PHE A 180 8.02 14.24 -6.18
C PHE A 180 8.90 13.93 -7.39
N ASN A 181 8.87 14.74 -8.43
CA ASN A 181 9.62 14.49 -9.66
C ASN A 181 11.13 14.67 -9.49
N GLU A 182 11.56 15.49 -8.54
CA GLU A 182 12.98 15.72 -8.25
C GLU A 182 13.59 14.55 -7.44
N LEU A 183 12.75 13.80 -6.75
CA LEU A 183 13.15 12.74 -5.82
C LEU A 183 13.07 11.33 -6.45
N LEU A 184 12.13 11.15 -7.35
CA LEU A 184 12.04 9.97 -8.19
C LEU A 184 12.89 10.26 -9.44
N LYS A 185 14.13 9.80 -9.51
CA LYS A 185 14.93 9.80 -10.74
C LYS A 185 14.17 9.00 -11.82
N LEU A 186 13.15 9.64 -12.42
CA LEU A 186 12.34 9.12 -13.51
C LEU A 186 12.88 9.65 -14.83
#